data_2c5725230a00c3bf0088ef9ad0d5b809
#
_entry.id   2c5725230a00c3bf0088ef9ad0d5b809
#
_cell.length_a   1.000
_cell.length_b   1.000
_cell.length_c   1.000
_cell.angle_alpha   90.00
_cell.angle_beta   90.00
_cell.angle_gamma   90.00
#
_symmetry.space_group_name_H-M   'P 1'
#
loop_
_entity.id
_entity.type
_entity.pdbx_description
1 polymer ?
#
loop_
_entity_poly.entity_id
_entity_poly.type
_entity_poly.pdbx_seq_one_letter_code
_entity_poly.pdbx_strand_id
1 'polypeptide(L)'
;MNLVSLFLLLSSVFLASCAPRVGPAYIFHRDHPIEIEPKDFSFRPNHFVVLKDQSPIVLLLRNTDVVRHNFTLMSPDRALILSKDLQPKESIPVGLESLNPETNYVFYCFFHQHRGMEGMLMVD
;
A
#
# COMPACT_ATOMS: atom_id res chain seq x y z
N MET A 1 46.24 -20.43 -37.26
CA MET A 1 44.77 -20.41 -37.13
C MET A 1 44.40 -19.99 -35.71
N ASN A 2 44.06 -18.74 -35.56
CA ASN A 2 43.73 -18.19 -34.21
C ASN A 2 42.23 -18.14 -34.07
N LEU A 3 41.70 -18.99 -33.13
CA LEU A 3 40.33 -18.90 -32.70
C LEU A 3 40.21 -17.77 -31.67
N VAL A 4 39.63 -16.66 -32.12
CA VAL A 4 39.23 -15.58 -31.21
C VAL A 4 37.87 -15.97 -30.61
N SER A 5 37.88 -16.41 -29.35
CA SER A 5 36.65 -16.62 -28.56
C SER A 5 36.04 -15.28 -28.22
N LEU A 6 34.95 -14.97 -28.90
CA LEU A 6 34.12 -13.81 -28.59
C LEU A 6 33.23 -14.15 -27.39
N PHE A 7 33.64 -13.77 -26.17
CA PHE A 7 32.79 -13.79 -24.98
C PHE A 7 31.76 -12.67 -25.06
N LEU A 8 30.54 -13.02 -25.49
CA LEU A 8 29.37 -12.15 -25.32
C LEU A 8 29.01 -12.13 -23.84
N LEU A 9 29.42 -11.07 -23.15
CA LEU A 9 28.90 -10.73 -21.82
C LEU A 9 27.45 -10.25 -21.98
N LEU A 10 26.48 -11.16 -21.76
CA LEU A 10 25.08 -10.77 -21.56
C LEU A 10 24.99 -10.01 -20.24
N SER A 11 25.00 -8.71 -20.32
CA SER A 11 24.68 -7.83 -19.19
C SER A 11 23.18 -7.90 -18.94
N SER A 12 22.77 -8.74 -18.00
CA SER A 12 21.38 -8.81 -17.52
C SER A 12 21.07 -7.54 -16.73
N VAL A 13 20.44 -6.58 -17.38
CA VAL A 13 19.89 -5.40 -16.69
C VAL A 13 18.70 -5.87 -15.88
N PHE A 14 18.89 -6.09 -14.59
CA PHE A 14 17.79 -6.25 -13.64
C PHE A 14 17.08 -4.91 -13.53
N LEU A 15 15.96 -4.77 -14.23
CA LEU A 15 15.01 -3.69 -13.97
C LEU A 15 14.44 -3.93 -12.58
N ALA A 16 14.96 -3.21 -11.60
CA ALA A 16 14.40 -3.21 -10.26
C ALA A 16 12.95 -2.69 -10.36
N SER A 17 11.99 -3.58 -10.19
CA SER A 17 10.58 -3.21 -10.13
C SER A 17 10.36 -2.29 -8.92
N CYS A 18 9.84 -1.08 -9.17
CA CYS A 18 9.47 -0.12 -8.14
C CYS A 18 8.13 -0.48 -7.46
N ALA A 19 7.75 -1.74 -7.45
CA ALA A 19 6.56 -2.18 -6.73
C ALA A 19 6.79 -2.07 -5.22
N PRO A 20 5.79 -1.60 -4.45
CA PRO A 20 5.88 -1.53 -3.00
C PRO A 20 6.13 -2.93 -2.42
N ARG A 21 7.01 -3.01 -1.42
CA ARG A 21 7.25 -4.25 -0.68
C ARG A 21 6.11 -4.48 0.29
N VAL A 22 5.13 -5.26 -0.13
CA VAL A 22 3.98 -5.60 0.69
C VAL A 22 4.09 -7.02 1.25
N GLY A 23 3.54 -7.22 2.43
CA GLY A 23 3.43 -8.54 3.06
C GLY A 23 2.34 -9.41 2.43
N PRO A 24 1.99 -10.53 3.08
CA PRO A 24 0.87 -11.36 2.66
C PRO A 24 -0.42 -10.55 2.58
N ALA A 25 -1.27 -10.87 1.59
CA ALA A 25 -2.56 -10.22 1.44
C ALA A 25 -3.53 -10.62 2.56
N TYR A 26 -4.17 -9.63 3.17
CA TYR A 26 -5.27 -9.83 4.09
C TYR A 26 -6.59 -9.67 3.33
N ILE A 27 -7.44 -10.71 3.34
CA ILE A 27 -8.75 -10.66 2.68
C ILE A 27 -9.75 -10.06 3.66
N PHE A 28 -10.39 -8.97 3.24
CA PHE A 28 -11.39 -8.30 4.04
C PHE A 28 -12.75 -9.01 3.97
N HIS A 29 -13.40 -9.11 5.11
CA HIS A 29 -14.77 -9.59 5.23
C HIS A 29 -15.69 -8.46 5.72
N ARG A 30 -16.85 -8.29 5.08
CA ARG A 30 -17.80 -7.17 5.33
C ARG A 30 -18.19 -6.97 6.78
N ASP A 31 -18.23 -8.04 7.56
CA ASP A 31 -18.72 -8.02 8.95
C ASP A 31 -17.73 -7.38 9.93
N HIS A 32 -16.52 -7.07 9.49
CA HIS A 32 -15.49 -6.45 10.32
C HIS A 32 -14.87 -5.24 9.61
N PRO A 33 -14.74 -4.09 10.28
CA PRO A 33 -14.00 -2.97 9.72
C PRO A 33 -12.54 -3.37 9.46
N ILE A 34 -11.95 -2.82 8.40
CA ILE A 34 -10.52 -2.99 8.15
C ILE A 34 -9.78 -2.07 9.11
N GLU A 35 -9.12 -2.64 10.09
CA GLU A 35 -8.25 -1.89 10.97
C GLU A 35 -6.84 -1.82 10.38
N ILE A 36 -6.33 -0.60 10.19
CA ILE A 36 -4.98 -0.34 9.72
C ILE A 36 -4.23 0.42 10.81
N GLU A 37 -3.17 -0.19 11.29
CA GLU A 37 -2.30 0.36 12.33
C GLU A 37 -0.98 0.87 11.72
N PRO A 38 -0.77 2.19 11.64
CA PRO A 38 0.55 2.74 11.38
C PRO A 38 1.42 2.63 12.63
N LYS A 39 2.55 1.97 12.52
CA LYS A 39 3.52 1.80 13.60
C LYS A 39 4.89 1.41 13.07
N ASP A 40 5.95 1.90 13.71
CA ASP A 40 7.34 1.54 13.40
C ASP A 40 7.66 1.71 11.90
N PHE A 41 7.22 2.81 11.29
CA PHE A 41 7.37 3.11 9.87
C PHE A 41 6.79 2.04 8.92
N SER A 42 5.74 1.38 9.35
CA SER A 42 4.99 0.41 8.55
C SER A 42 3.49 0.52 8.80
N PHE A 43 2.69 0.02 7.87
CA PHE A 43 1.26 -0.21 8.07
C PHE A 43 1.02 -1.70 8.34
N ARG A 44 0.07 -1.99 9.23
CA ARG A 44 -0.33 -3.36 9.57
C ARG A 44 -1.86 -3.49 9.51
N PRO A 45 -2.42 -4.26 8.56
CA PRO A 45 -1.73 -4.86 7.40
C PRO A 45 -1.28 -3.80 6.39
N ASN A 46 -0.28 -4.12 5.58
CA ASN A 46 0.16 -3.27 4.47
C ASN A 46 -0.29 -3.79 3.09
N HIS A 47 -1.02 -4.88 3.06
CA HIS A 47 -1.62 -5.44 1.85
C HIS A 47 -2.97 -6.09 2.18
N PHE A 48 -4.02 -5.58 1.58
CA PHE A 48 -5.35 -6.15 1.77
C PHE A 48 -6.17 -6.13 0.48
N VAL A 49 -7.08 -7.09 0.40
CA VAL A 49 -7.97 -7.30 -0.74
C VAL A 49 -9.40 -7.05 -0.29
N VAL A 50 -10.11 -6.24 -1.06
CA VAL A 50 -11.52 -5.96 -0.89
C VAL A 50 -12.27 -6.53 -2.08
N LEU A 51 -13.34 -7.27 -1.83
CA LEU A 51 -14.19 -7.76 -2.89
C LEU A 51 -15.09 -6.65 -3.43
N LYS A 52 -15.30 -6.60 -4.75
CA LYS A 52 -16.02 -5.52 -5.44
C LYS A 52 -17.46 -5.27 -4.96
N ASP A 53 -18.10 -6.26 -4.36
CA ASP A 53 -19.45 -6.15 -3.82
C ASP A 53 -19.51 -5.66 -2.36
N GLN A 54 -18.37 -5.36 -1.76
CA GLN A 54 -18.24 -4.94 -0.35
C GLN A 54 -18.22 -3.42 -0.15
N SER A 55 -18.44 -2.64 -1.21
CA SER A 55 -18.56 -1.18 -1.12
C SER A 55 -19.92 -0.76 -0.47
N PRO A 56 -19.97 0.30 0.35
CA PRO A 56 -18.84 1.11 0.83
C PRO A 56 -18.00 0.37 1.88
N ILE A 57 -16.71 0.70 1.93
CA ILE A 57 -15.74 0.12 2.85
C ILE A 57 -15.45 1.13 3.95
N VAL A 58 -15.36 0.67 5.19
CA VAL A 58 -14.91 1.49 6.31
C VAL A 58 -13.55 1.01 6.76
N LEU A 59 -12.57 1.90 6.69
CA LEU A 59 -11.26 1.70 7.29
C LEU A 59 -11.28 2.31 8.70
N LEU A 60 -10.75 1.61 9.68
CA LEU A 60 -10.40 2.18 10.97
C LEU A 60 -8.89 2.41 11.00
N LEU A 61 -8.48 3.66 10.88
CA LEU A 61 -7.08 4.05 10.99
C LEU A 61 -6.74 4.27 12.46
N ARG A 62 -5.89 3.43 13.03
CA ARG A 62 -5.57 3.45 14.45
C ARG A 62 -4.09 3.67 14.67
N ASN A 63 -3.69 4.90 14.98
CA ASN A 63 -2.31 5.22 15.30
C ASN A 63 -1.99 4.86 16.76
N THR A 64 -1.37 3.73 16.99
CA THR A 64 -0.91 3.31 18.34
C THR A 64 0.49 3.80 18.67
N ASP A 65 1.15 4.45 17.73
CA ASP A 65 2.51 4.98 17.86
C ASP A 65 2.54 6.28 18.69
N VAL A 66 3.72 6.69 19.05
CA VAL A 66 4.02 7.97 19.73
C VAL A 66 4.36 9.10 18.77
N VAL A 67 4.47 8.78 17.48
CA VAL A 67 4.74 9.74 16.40
C VAL A 67 3.51 9.93 15.52
N ARG A 68 3.45 11.09 14.87
CA ARG A 68 2.41 11.39 13.89
C ARG A 68 2.64 10.57 12.62
N HIS A 69 1.57 10.04 12.09
CA HIS A 69 1.53 9.38 10.79
C HIS A 69 0.53 10.06 9.85
N ASN A 70 0.51 9.62 8.61
CA ASN A 70 -0.47 10.02 7.61
C ASN A 70 -0.86 8.77 6.81
N PHE A 71 -2.13 8.71 6.41
CA PHE A 71 -2.61 7.71 5.47
C PHE A 71 -3.06 8.42 4.20
N THR A 72 -2.32 8.24 3.13
CA THR A 72 -2.62 8.78 1.81
C THR A 72 -2.86 7.66 0.83
N LEU A 73 -4.05 7.62 0.23
CA LEU A 73 -4.47 6.62 -0.75
C LEU A 73 -4.49 7.24 -2.14
N MET A 74 -3.85 6.58 -3.08
CA MET A 74 -3.72 6.99 -4.48
C MET A 74 -4.24 5.91 -5.41
N SER A 75 -4.87 6.34 -6.50
CA SER A 75 -5.17 5.47 -7.64
C SER A 75 -3.92 5.15 -8.48
N PRO A 76 -3.97 4.15 -9.39
CA PRO A 76 -2.83 3.80 -10.24
C PRO A 76 -2.35 4.95 -11.13
N ASP A 77 -3.23 5.84 -11.54
CA ASP A 77 -2.93 7.05 -12.32
C ASP A 77 -2.45 8.23 -11.47
N ARG A 78 -2.15 7.96 -10.18
CA ARG A 78 -1.68 8.94 -9.18
C ARG A 78 -2.69 10.01 -8.81
N ALA A 79 -3.98 9.78 -9.01
CA ALA A 79 -5.01 10.64 -8.47
C ALA A 79 -5.15 10.41 -6.94
N LEU A 80 -5.24 11.50 -6.20
CA LEU A 80 -5.47 11.44 -4.76
C LEU A 80 -6.91 11.02 -4.48
N ILE A 81 -7.08 9.92 -3.77
CA ILE A 81 -8.40 9.44 -3.30
C ILE A 81 -8.69 9.98 -1.91
N LEU A 82 -7.71 9.90 -1.01
CA LEU A 82 -7.85 10.25 0.39
C LEU A 82 -6.50 10.61 0.99
N SER A 83 -6.49 11.59 1.90
CA SER A 83 -5.34 11.84 2.77
C SER A 83 -5.84 12.24 4.16
N LYS A 84 -5.36 11.54 5.18
CA LYS A 84 -5.69 11.78 6.59
C LYS A 84 -4.45 11.76 7.46
N ASP A 85 -4.27 12.84 8.22
CA ASP A 85 -3.28 12.90 9.29
C ASP A 85 -3.79 12.19 10.53
N LEU A 86 -2.91 11.50 11.21
CA LEU A 86 -3.16 10.73 12.42
C LEU A 86 -2.20 11.19 13.51
N GLN A 87 -2.73 11.88 14.51
CA GLN A 87 -1.94 12.26 15.67
C GLN A 87 -1.56 11.01 16.48
N PRO A 88 -0.52 11.08 17.34
CA PRO A 88 -0.22 9.98 18.26
C PRO A 88 -1.45 9.54 19.04
N LYS A 89 -1.70 8.23 19.09
CA LYS A 89 -2.83 7.59 19.80
C LYS A 89 -4.23 7.91 19.27
N GLU A 90 -4.33 8.53 18.11
CA GLU A 90 -5.60 8.84 17.45
C GLU A 90 -6.13 7.63 16.65
N SER A 91 -7.46 7.48 16.66
CA SER A 91 -8.18 6.53 15.82
C SER A 91 -9.27 7.26 15.06
N ILE A 92 -9.31 7.11 13.73
CA ILE A 92 -10.30 7.73 12.86
C ILE A 92 -10.94 6.69 11.94
N PRO A 93 -12.28 6.63 11.87
CA PRO A 93 -12.97 5.88 10.82
C PRO A 93 -12.91 6.67 9.49
N VAL A 94 -12.68 5.98 8.39
CA VAL A 94 -12.65 6.55 7.05
C VAL A 94 -13.49 5.69 6.12
N GLY A 95 -14.49 6.31 5.47
CA GLY A 95 -15.27 5.67 4.42
C GLY A 95 -14.56 5.75 3.08
N LEU A 96 -14.51 4.63 2.36
CA LEU A 96 -14.08 4.57 0.97
C LEU A 96 -15.30 4.19 0.11
N GLU A 97 -15.69 5.12 -0.74
CA GLU A 97 -16.77 4.92 -1.70
C GLU A 97 -16.20 4.81 -3.11
N SER A 98 -16.89 4.09 -3.97
CA SER A 98 -16.64 4.08 -5.42
C SER A 98 -15.22 3.68 -5.84
N LEU A 99 -14.64 2.69 -5.18
CA LEU A 99 -13.41 2.07 -5.66
C LEU A 99 -13.68 1.25 -6.92
N ASN A 100 -12.82 1.41 -7.92
CA ASN A 100 -12.95 0.66 -9.16
C ASN A 100 -12.54 -0.80 -8.96
N PRO A 101 -13.32 -1.78 -9.50
CA PRO A 101 -12.94 -3.19 -9.45
C PRO A 101 -11.68 -3.45 -10.27
N GLU A 102 -11.02 -4.55 -10.00
CA GLU A 102 -9.79 -5.00 -10.69
C GLU A 102 -8.68 -3.93 -10.65
N THR A 103 -8.63 -3.15 -9.58
CA THR A 103 -7.73 -2.00 -9.46
C THR A 103 -6.86 -2.13 -8.21
N ASN A 104 -5.57 -1.84 -8.38
CA ASN A 104 -4.59 -1.78 -7.31
C ASN A 104 -4.36 -0.32 -6.91
N TYR A 105 -4.74 0.02 -5.69
CA TYR A 105 -4.47 1.31 -5.08
C TYR A 105 -3.23 1.21 -4.20
N VAL A 106 -2.45 2.28 -4.15
CA VAL A 106 -1.29 2.37 -3.27
C VAL A 106 -1.61 3.35 -2.14
N PHE A 107 -1.26 2.98 -0.92
CA PHE A 107 -1.30 3.91 0.20
C PHE A 107 0.08 4.05 0.84
N TYR A 108 0.34 5.21 1.40
CA TYR A 108 1.61 5.52 2.03
C TYR A 108 1.45 6.55 3.14
N CYS A 109 2.46 6.65 3.98
CA CYS A 109 2.59 7.74 4.94
C CYS A 109 3.43 8.86 4.32
N PHE A 110 2.83 10.02 4.12
CA PHE A 110 3.52 11.19 3.53
C PHE A 110 4.81 11.55 4.27
N PHE A 111 4.83 11.41 5.59
CA PHE A 111 6.00 11.75 6.40
C PHE A 111 7.13 10.72 6.34
N HIS A 112 6.80 9.45 6.06
CA HIS A 112 7.73 8.33 6.21
C HIS A 112 7.84 7.43 4.97
N GLN A 113 7.32 7.86 3.82
CA GLN A 113 7.41 7.10 2.57
C GLN A 113 8.86 6.77 2.20
N HIS A 114 9.78 7.70 2.42
CA HIS A 114 11.22 7.51 2.20
C HIS A 114 11.82 6.38 3.05
N ARG A 115 11.11 5.91 4.08
CA ARG A 115 11.48 4.76 4.92
C ARG A 115 10.73 3.48 4.54
N GLY A 116 10.03 3.48 3.42
CA GLY A 116 9.27 2.34 2.93
C GLY A 116 7.90 2.16 3.59
N MET A 117 7.35 3.20 4.24
CA MET A 117 6.03 3.14 4.86
C MET A 117 4.93 3.27 3.81
N GLU A 118 4.63 2.16 3.16
CA GLU A 118 3.65 2.06 2.09
C GLU A 118 2.94 0.70 2.08
N GLY A 119 1.83 0.62 1.37
CA GLY A 119 1.05 -0.60 1.23
C GLY A 119 0.17 -0.60 -0.01
N MET A 120 -0.61 -1.65 -0.17
CA MET A 120 -1.47 -1.88 -1.33
C MET A 120 -2.87 -2.30 -0.91
N LEU A 121 -3.87 -1.69 -1.53
CA LEU A 121 -5.27 -2.07 -1.52
C LEU A 121 -5.64 -2.59 -2.91
N MET A 122 -6.05 -3.83 -2.99
CA MET A 122 -6.57 -4.44 -4.22
C MET A 122 -8.09 -4.54 -4.12
N VAL A 123 -8.78 -4.18 -5.19
CA VAL A 123 -10.22 -4.45 -5.37
C VAL A 123 -10.37 -5.56 -6.38
N ASP A 124 -10.91 -6.71 -5.95
CA ASP A 124 -11.11 -7.91 -6.79
C ASP A 124 -12.57 -7.97 -7.30
#